data_158fc9e7c99a98e106e123b501ef16b4
#
_entry.id   158fc9e7c99a98e106e123b501ef16b4
#
_cell.length_a   1.000
_cell.length_b   1.000
_cell.length_c   1.000
_cell.angle_alpha   90.00
_cell.angle_beta   90.00
_cell.angle_gamma   90.00
#
_symmetry.space_group_name_H-M   'P 1'
#
loop_
_entity.id
_entity.type
_entity.pdbx_description
1 polymer ?
#
loop_
_entity_poly.entity_id
_entity_poly.type
_entity_poly.pdbx_seq_one_letter_code
_entity_poly.pdbx_strand_id
1 'polypeptide(L)'
;GKVCGITGAACGIGKAFALYAAEQGMQLALIDIDDRVEDVRKECEAAGSPKAIAIKVDVSEYEQVRMSVKRIMDEFGQIDVFFSNAGVGGAGTLGNIPPQDWDWITSVNFLAMAYYATEIVPIMKKQGTEAHFLLTGSIGSLQPGMRIQSAYTASKHAALSLAESIRDYADNFAPYIGVTAFCPMYVNTEIYDSERCRPERFKKPYDPFYATADYNDYKANFEERIKTTGFNPRFVGPRLFRAMEDNQLYVHPHLHTHQMIRDRFARIEADLRKDEELDAEFRALEGYDD
;
A
#
# COMPACT_ATOMS: atom_id res chain seq x y z
N GLY A 1 19.10 13.44 12.57
CA GLY A 1 18.80 12.57 11.44
C GLY A 1 17.34 12.58 11.11
N LYS A 2 16.98 12.22 9.88
CA LYS A 2 15.58 12.10 9.45
C LYS A 2 14.89 10.91 10.13
N VAL A 3 13.61 11.03 10.40
CA VAL A 3 12.77 9.99 11.03
C VAL A 3 11.86 9.36 10.01
N CYS A 4 11.83 8.02 9.96
CA CYS A 4 10.99 7.25 9.06
C CYS A 4 10.07 6.29 9.82
N GLY A 5 8.76 6.42 9.66
CA GLY A 5 7.77 5.47 10.12
C GLY A 5 7.40 4.46 9.01
N ILE A 6 7.27 3.18 9.35
CA ILE A 6 7.01 2.11 8.36
C ILE A 6 6.00 1.14 8.94
N THR A 7 4.88 0.90 8.25
CA THR A 7 3.91 -0.14 8.61
C THR A 7 4.17 -1.43 7.83
N GLY A 8 3.83 -2.58 8.42
CA GLY A 8 4.17 -3.88 7.84
C GLY A 8 5.68 -4.11 7.81
N ALA A 9 6.38 -3.70 8.87
CA ALA A 9 7.83 -3.67 8.94
C ALA A 9 8.49 -5.01 9.35
N ALA A 10 7.71 -5.99 9.82
CA ALA A 10 8.25 -7.25 10.31
C ALA A 10 8.78 -8.17 9.21
N CYS A 11 8.36 -7.99 7.95
CA CYS A 11 8.78 -8.84 6.83
C CYS A 11 8.67 -8.13 5.47
N GLY A 12 9.08 -8.82 4.42
CA GLY A 12 8.84 -8.43 3.02
C GLY A 12 9.32 -7.04 2.64
N ILE A 13 8.45 -6.28 1.99
CA ILE A 13 8.72 -4.92 1.47
C ILE A 13 9.08 -3.97 2.61
N GLY A 14 8.28 -3.96 3.70
CA GLY A 14 8.49 -3.05 4.82
C GLY A 14 9.83 -3.30 5.52
N LYS A 15 10.19 -4.56 5.80
CA LYS A 15 11.50 -4.92 6.35
C LYS A 15 12.64 -4.50 5.43
N ALA A 16 12.55 -4.79 4.14
CA ALA A 16 13.59 -4.45 3.18
C ALA A 16 13.81 -2.94 3.05
N PHE A 17 12.73 -2.16 3.07
CA PHE A 17 12.80 -0.71 3.09
C PHE A 17 13.39 -0.19 4.40
N ALA A 18 13.00 -0.77 5.55
CA ALA A 18 13.52 -0.39 6.86
C ALA A 18 15.03 -0.58 6.97
N LEU A 19 15.54 -1.73 6.51
CA LEU A 19 16.98 -2.01 6.51
C LEU A 19 17.75 -1.01 5.63
N TYR A 20 17.24 -0.72 4.44
CA TYR A 20 17.87 0.28 3.57
C TYR A 20 17.84 1.70 4.17
N ALA A 21 16.71 2.09 4.79
CA ALA A 21 16.60 3.37 5.48
C ALA A 21 17.57 3.46 6.68
N ALA A 22 17.80 2.34 7.39
CA ALA A 22 18.82 2.21 8.43
C ALA A 22 20.24 2.44 7.90
N GLU A 23 20.59 1.81 6.76
CA GLU A 23 21.88 2.02 6.07
C GLU A 23 22.08 3.49 5.64
N GLN A 24 21.00 4.23 5.40
CA GLN A 24 21.05 5.68 5.12
C GLN A 24 21.09 6.54 6.41
N GLY A 25 21.23 5.92 7.59
CA GLY A 25 21.33 6.61 8.87
C GLY A 25 20.04 7.25 9.38
N MET A 26 18.88 6.77 8.94
CA MET A 26 17.58 7.26 9.43
C MET A 26 17.24 6.67 10.80
N GLN A 27 16.54 7.43 11.63
CA GLN A 27 15.85 6.93 12.82
C GLN A 27 14.54 6.28 12.41
N LEU A 28 14.16 5.15 13.04
CA LEU A 28 13.10 4.31 12.55
C LEU A 28 12.00 4.04 13.59
N ALA A 29 10.74 4.16 13.16
CA ALA A 29 9.58 3.64 13.86
C ALA A 29 8.99 2.48 13.04
N LEU A 30 9.20 1.26 13.51
CA LEU A 30 8.78 0.03 12.85
C LEU A 30 7.47 -0.44 13.45
N ILE A 31 6.44 -0.54 12.63
CA ILE A 31 5.06 -0.82 13.05
C ILE A 31 4.60 -2.11 12.39
N ASP A 32 4.15 -3.08 13.18
CA ASP A 32 3.59 -4.32 12.68
C ASP A 32 2.67 -4.96 13.73
N ILE A 33 1.78 -5.86 13.31
CA ILE A 33 1.02 -6.74 14.19
C ILE A 33 1.85 -7.95 14.66
N ASP A 34 2.88 -8.32 13.89
CA ASP A 34 3.76 -9.46 14.12
C ASP A 34 4.90 -9.09 15.07
N ASP A 35 5.11 -9.90 16.10
CA ASP A 35 6.16 -9.68 17.12
C ASP A 35 7.59 -9.70 16.54
N ARG A 36 7.79 -10.28 15.35
CA ARG A 36 9.09 -10.26 14.64
C ARG A 36 9.58 -8.85 14.31
N VAL A 37 8.72 -7.82 14.42
CA VAL A 37 9.11 -6.42 14.26
C VAL A 37 10.21 -6.00 15.25
N GLU A 38 10.28 -6.61 16.45
CA GLU A 38 11.34 -6.34 17.42
C GLU A 38 12.71 -6.88 16.96
N ASP A 39 12.74 -7.99 16.25
CA ASP A 39 14.01 -8.50 15.69
C ASP A 39 14.47 -7.63 14.53
N VAL A 40 13.54 -7.15 13.68
CA VAL A 40 13.86 -6.19 12.61
C VAL A 40 14.38 -4.87 13.18
N ARG A 41 13.87 -4.41 14.32
CA ARG A 41 14.42 -3.23 15.03
C ARG A 41 15.91 -3.40 15.33
N LYS A 42 16.28 -4.55 15.90
CA LYS A 42 17.70 -4.86 16.22
C LYS A 42 18.56 -4.93 14.95
N GLU A 43 18.03 -5.58 13.89
CA GLU A 43 18.70 -5.62 12.59
C GLU A 43 18.93 -4.21 12.01
N CYS A 44 17.96 -3.31 12.12
CA CYS A 44 18.09 -1.93 11.65
C CYS A 44 19.13 -1.13 12.44
N GLU A 45 19.19 -1.29 13.76
CA GLU A 45 20.25 -0.67 14.57
C GLU A 45 21.63 -1.21 14.17
N ALA A 46 21.76 -2.51 13.96
CA ALA A 46 23.00 -3.11 13.48
C ALA A 46 23.37 -2.68 12.04
N ALA A 47 22.39 -2.32 11.22
CA ALA A 47 22.58 -1.83 9.85
C ALA A 47 22.93 -0.32 9.78
N GLY A 48 22.89 0.41 10.90
CA GLY A 48 23.34 1.80 10.96
C GLY A 48 22.27 2.82 11.37
N SER A 49 21.04 2.39 11.70
CA SER A 49 20.07 3.30 12.29
C SER A 49 20.55 3.79 13.65
N PRO A 50 20.63 5.11 13.90
CA PRO A 50 21.06 5.63 15.20
C PRO A 50 20.08 5.34 16.33
N LYS A 51 18.81 5.10 15.99
CA LYS A 51 17.74 4.73 16.92
C LYS A 51 16.58 4.11 16.16
N ALA A 52 16.10 2.94 16.61
CA ALA A 52 14.90 2.31 16.09
C ALA A 52 13.95 1.91 17.23
N ILE A 53 12.66 2.07 17.04
CA ILE A 53 11.62 1.56 17.94
C ILE A 53 10.71 0.58 17.19
N ALA A 54 10.24 -0.44 17.89
CA ALA A 54 9.20 -1.35 17.43
C ALA A 54 7.88 -1.03 18.12
N ILE A 55 6.80 -0.99 17.36
CA ILE A 55 5.46 -0.70 17.87
C ILE A 55 4.51 -1.78 17.35
N LYS A 56 3.97 -2.58 18.26
CA LYS A 56 2.98 -3.60 17.91
C LYS A 56 1.60 -2.96 17.73
N VAL A 57 1.05 -3.05 16.50
CA VAL A 57 -0.22 -2.39 16.11
C VAL A 57 -0.98 -3.26 15.14
N ASP A 58 -2.27 -3.42 15.39
CA ASP A 58 -3.24 -3.79 14.36
C ASP A 58 -3.67 -2.50 13.64
N VAL A 59 -3.15 -2.30 12.44
CA VAL A 59 -3.39 -1.08 11.65
C VAL A 59 -4.84 -0.90 11.20
N SER A 60 -5.67 -1.96 11.27
CA SER A 60 -7.10 -1.87 10.98
C SER A 60 -7.93 -1.27 12.13
N GLU A 61 -7.29 -0.95 13.27
CA GLU A 61 -7.87 -0.29 14.43
C GLU A 61 -7.41 1.17 14.53
N TYR A 62 -8.30 2.12 14.25
CA TYR A 62 -7.96 3.55 14.23
C TYR A 62 -7.28 4.05 15.51
N GLU A 63 -7.78 3.66 16.69
CA GLU A 63 -7.17 4.09 17.95
C GLU A 63 -5.75 3.58 18.13
N GLN A 64 -5.44 2.37 17.66
CA GLN A 64 -4.07 1.86 17.71
C GLN A 64 -3.17 2.63 16.74
N VAL A 65 -3.68 2.98 15.55
CA VAL A 65 -2.99 3.86 14.59
C VAL A 65 -2.66 5.21 15.24
N ARG A 66 -3.65 5.88 15.81
CA ARG A 66 -3.49 7.18 16.49
C ARG A 66 -2.45 7.11 17.62
N MET A 67 -2.52 6.06 18.45
CA MET A 67 -1.56 5.84 19.53
C MET A 67 -0.14 5.58 19.01
N SER A 68 0.00 4.87 17.88
CA SER A 68 1.32 4.63 17.26
C SER A 68 1.94 5.93 16.75
N VAL A 69 1.16 6.80 16.12
CA VAL A 69 1.63 8.12 15.66
C VAL A 69 2.05 8.98 16.84
N LYS A 70 1.23 8.99 17.92
CA LYS A 70 1.62 9.67 19.16
C LYS A 70 2.94 9.15 19.72
N ARG A 71 3.13 7.82 19.75
CA ARG A 71 4.38 7.20 20.23
C ARG A 71 5.58 7.63 19.37
N ILE A 72 5.45 7.75 18.05
CA ILE A 72 6.50 8.25 17.17
C ILE A 72 6.85 9.69 17.54
N MET A 73 5.85 10.54 17.70
CA MET A 73 6.06 11.95 18.04
C MET A 73 6.66 12.15 19.44
N ASP A 74 6.23 11.35 20.42
CA ASP A 74 6.80 11.38 21.78
C ASP A 74 8.29 10.97 21.77
N GLU A 75 8.69 10.05 20.89
CA GLU A 75 10.04 9.48 20.83
C GLU A 75 11.03 10.30 20.00
N PHE A 76 10.56 10.86 18.86
CA PHE A 76 11.42 11.50 17.86
C PHE A 76 11.09 12.98 17.63
N GLY A 77 9.89 13.43 17.97
CA GLY A 77 9.44 14.81 17.81
C GLY A 77 9.13 15.23 16.37
N GLN A 78 9.34 14.35 15.38
CA GLN A 78 9.14 14.63 13.96
C GLN A 78 8.89 13.35 13.16
N ILE A 79 8.35 13.51 11.94
CA ILE A 79 8.18 12.45 10.93
C ILE A 79 8.57 13.06 9.58
N ASP A 80 9.70 12.64 9.01
CA ASP A 80 10.16 13.13 7.71
C ASP A 80 9.71 12.24 6.56
N VAL A 81 9.68 10.92 6.81
CA VAL A 81 9.20 9.92 5.85
C VAL A 81 8.20 9.01 6.54
N PHE A 82 7.09 8.73 5.88
CA PHE A 82 6.17 7.70 6.35
C PHE A 82 5.81 6.74 5.22
N PHE A 83 6.05 5.46 5.44
CA PHE A 83 5.72 4.41 4.49
C PHE A 83 4.54 3.57 4.99
N SER A 84 3.35 3.89 4.53
CA SER A 84 2.14 3.11 4.76
C SER A 84 2.14 1.89 3.84
N ASN A 85 2.73 0.80 4.34
CA ASN A 85 3.03 -0.40 3.56
C ASN A 85 2.26 -1.64 4.01
N ALA A 86 1.79 -1.73 5.26
CA ALA A 86 1.04 -2.88 5.74
C ALA A 86 -0.05 -3.29 4.74
N GLY A 87 -0.12 -4.58 4.47
CA GLY A 87 -1.07 -5.10 3.50
C GLY A 87 -1.19 -6.62 3.56
N VAL A 88 -2.35 -7.12 3.19
CA VAL A 88 -2.70 -8.54 3.17
C VAL A 88 -3.19 -8.94 1.79
N GLY A 89 -2.91 -10.19 1.42
CA GLY A 89 -3.47 -10.81 0.23
C GLY A 89 -4.90 -11.32 0.50
N GLY A 90 -5.59 -11.65 -0.57
CA GLY A 90 -6.88 -12.31 -0.50
C GLY A 90 -7.21 -12.97 -1.84
N ALA A 91 -8.02 -14.00 -1.79
CA ALA A 91 -8.47 -14.77 -2.95
C ALA A 91 -10.00 -14.85 -2.98
N GLY A 92 -10.54 -15.19 -4.14
CA GLY A 92 -11.95 -15.44 -4.36
C GLY A 92 -12.54 -14.62 -5.51
N THR A 93 -13.56 -15.20 -6.15
CA THR A 93 -14.36 -14.52 -7.16
C THR A 93 -15.50 -13.75 -6.51
N LEU A 94 -16.09 -12.78 -7.21
CA LEU A 94 -17.14 -11.91 -6.67
C LEU A 94 -18.29 -12.65 -5.97
N GLY A 95 -18.71 -13.81 -6.47
CA GLY A 95 -19.79 -14.60 -5.87
C GLY A 95 -19.38 -15.42 -4.64
N ASN A 96 -18.09 -15.56 -4.36
CA ASN A 96 -17.58 -16.51 -3.37
C ASN A 96 -16.73 -15.89 -2.26
N ILE A 97 -16.34 -14.62 -2.36
CA ILE A 97 -15.55 -13.97 -1.30
C ILE A 97 -16.43 -13.77 -0.06
N PRO A 98 -16.06 -14.32 1.09
CA PRO A 98 -16.79 -14.09 2.33
C PRO A 98 -16.82 -12.61 2.71
N PRO A 99 -17.94 -12.06 3.24
CA PRO A 99 -18.01 -10.66 3.67
C PRO A 99 -16.89 -10.23 4.61
N GLN A 100 -16.49 -11.09 5.55
CA GLN A 100 -15.39 -10.80 6.47
C GLN A 100 -14.04 -10.63 5.78
N ASP A 101 -13.82 -11.21 4.59
CA ASP A 101 -12.59 -10.98 3.80
C ASP A 101 -12.60 -9.60 3.15
N TRP A 102 -13.78 -9.14 2.69
CA TRP A 102 -13.93 -7.76 2.24
C TRP A 102 -13.60 -6.77 3.36
N ASP A 103 -14.15 -6.99 4.55
CA ASP A 103 -13.91 -6.14 5.72
C ASP A 103 -12.43 -6.14 6.09
N TRP A 104 -11.82 -7.31 6.23
CA TRP A 104 -10.42 -7.42 6.62
C TRP A 104 -9.47 -6.80 5.60
N ILE A 105 -9.61 -7.19 4.32
CA ILE A 105 -8.73 -6.72 3.25
C ILE A 105 -8.85 -5.20 3.07
N THR A 106 -10.07 -4.67 3.10
CA THR A 106 -10.31 -3.23 2.98
C THR A 106 -9.76 -2.47 4.18
N SER A 107 -9.97 -2.98 5.40
CA SER A 107 -9.48 -2.35 6.64
C SER A 107 -7.96 -2.26 6.66
N VAL A 108 -7.24 -3.30 6.24
CA VAL A 108 -5.78 -3.31 6.26
C VAL A 108 -5.18 -2.58 5.05
N ASN A 109 -5.67 -2.86 3.83
CA ASN A 109 -5.03 -2.37 2.61
C ASN A 109 -5.38 -0.93 2.24
N PHE A 110 -6.49 -0.40 2.75
CA PHE A 110 -6.96 0.94 2.43
C PHE A 110 -7.25 1.79 3.67
N LEU A 111 -8.17 1.37 4.57
CA LEU A 111 -8.54 2.21 5.72
C LEU A 111 -7.36 2.51 6.62
N ALA A 112 -6.47 1.56 6.87
CA ALA A 112 -5.22 1.80 7.60
C ALA A 112 -4.38 2.91 6.97
N MET A 113 -4.25 2.93 5.64
CA MET A 113 -3.51 3.99 4.93
C MET A 113 -4.20 5.35 5.08
N ALA A 114 -5.54 5.37 4.99
CA ALA A 114 -6.33 6.60 5.20
C ALA A 114 -6.20 7.11 6.64
N TYR A 115 -6.21 6.22 7.63
CA TYR A 115 -6.01 6.57 9.04
C TYR A 115 -4.63 7.19 9.28
N TYR A 116 -3.56 6.57 8.76
CA TYR A 116 -2.22 7.15 8.86
C TYR A 116 -2.09 8.46 8.09
N ALA A 117 -2.69 8.60 6.93
CA ALA A 117 -2.68 9.86 6.19
C ALA A 117 -3.38 10.98 6.98
N THR A 118 -4.51 10.66 7.62
CA THR A 118 -5.28 11.61 8.47
C THR A 118 -4.45 12.12 9.65
N GLU A 119 -3.65 11.26 10.27
CA GLU A 119 -2.83 11.63 11.43
C GLU A 119 -1.51 12.31 11.02
N ILE A 120 -0.86 11.84 9.96
CA ILE A 120 0.54 12.19 9.64
C ILE A 120 0.64 13.40 8.70
N VAL A 121 -0.21 13.52 7.69
CA VAL A 121 -0.15 14.64 6.75
C VAL A 121 -0.28 16.00 7.45
N PRO A 122 -1.19 16.18 8.43
CA PRO A 122 -1.23 17.41 9.23
C PRO A 122 0.03 17.66 10.06
N ILE A 123 0.69 16.60 10.58
CA ILE A 123 1.96 16.71 11.30
C ILE A 123 3.05 17.20 10.35
N MET A 124 3.24 16.56 9.20
CA MET A 124 4.20 16.96 8.17
C MET A 124 3.96 18.40 7.71
N LYS A 125 2.69 18.78 7.50
CA LYS A 125 2.32 20.17 7.16
C LYS A 125 2.74 21.16 8.25
N LYS A 126 2.49 20.84 9.51
CA LYS A 126 2.85 21.69 10.65
C LYS A 126 4.37 21.80 10.83
N GLN A 127 5.14 20.76 10.52
CA GLN A 127 6.59 20.79 10.54
C GLN A 127 7.16 21.79 9.55
N GLY A 128 6.55 21.97 8.38
CA GLY A 128 6.96 22.92 7.37
C GLY A 128 8.31 22.63 6.71
N THR A 129 8.78 21.39 6.82
CA THR A 129 10.04 20.91 6.27
C THR A 129 9.80 19.83 5.22
N GLU A 130 10.80 19.56 4.38
CA GLU A 130 10.72 18.47 3.41
C GLU A 130 10.34 17.15 4.08
N ALA A 131 9.25 16.55 3.62
CA ALA A 131 8.73 15.28 4.07
C ALA A 131 8.21 14.44 2.90
N HIS A 132 8.01 13.13 3.11
CA HIS A 132 7.51 12.26 2.06
C HIS A 132 6.55 11.20 2.60
N PHE A 133 5.38 11.06 1.96
CA PHE A 133 4.41 10.03 2.28
C PHE A 133 4.39 8.96 1.18
N LEU A 134 4.73 7.71 1.53
CA LEU A 134 4.71 6.58 0.61
C LEU A 134 3.56 5.63 0.94
N LEU A 135 2.95 5.07 -0.10
CA LEU A 135 1.89 4.05 0.02
C LEU A 135 2.22 2.84 -0.85
N THR A 136 1.94 1.65 -0.33
CA THR A 136 2.04 0.42 -1.14
C THR A 136 0.71 0.13 -1.84
N GLY A 137 0.63 0.49 -3.11
CA GLY A 137 -0.38 0.04 -4.04
C GLY A 137 -0.12 -1.39 -4.52
N SER A 138 -0.38 -1.63 -5.79
CA SER A 138 -0.13 -2.88 -6.50
C SER A 138 -0.22 -2.63 -8.01
N ILE A 139 0.28 -3.53 -8.83
CA ILE A 139 -0.15 -3.60 -10.25
C ILE A 139 -1.68 -3.66 -10.34
N GLY A 140 -2.34 -4.31 -9.35
CA GLY A 140 -3.79 -4.31 -9.19
C GLY A 140 -4.44 -2.94 -9.02
N SER A 141 -3.69 -1.88 -8.72
CA SER A 141 -4.17 -0.49 -8.71
C SER A 141 -4.21 0.14 -10.11
N LEU A 142 -3.42 -0.37 -11.04
CA LEU A 142 -3.16 0.25 -12.35
C LEU A 142 -3.77 -0.52 -13.51
N GLN A 143 -4.06 -1.82 -13.34
CA GLN A 143 -4.68 -2.68 -14.35
C GLN A 143 -6.17 -2.91 -14.07
N PRO A 144 -6.95 -3.47 -15.01
CA PRO A 144 -8.32 -3.90 -14.74
C PRO A 144 -8.40 -4.87 -13.57
N GLY A 145 -9.55 -4.91 -12.89
CA GLY A 145 -9.81 -5.82 -11.78
C GLY A 145 -9.51 -7.28 -12.11
N MET A 146 -8.91 -7.99 -11.17
CA MET A 146 -8.59 -9.41 -11.33
C MET A 146 -9.72 -10.28 -10.80
N ARG A 147 -10.21 -11.22 -11.64
CA ARG A 147 -11.35 -12.09 -11.34
C ARG A 147 -11.28 -12.80 -9.99
N ILE A 148 -10.09 -13.26 -9.61
CA ILE A 148 -9.86 -14.04 -8.38
C ILE A 148 -9.30 -13.23 -7.21
N GLN A 149 -9.24 -11.92 -7.32
CA GLN A 149 -8.72 -11.02 -6.28
C GLN A 149 -9.55 -9.73 -6.18
N SER A 150 -10.87 -9.83 -6.29
CA SER A 150 -11.74 -8.65 -6.41
C SER A 150 -11.62 -7.71 -5.21
N ALA A 151 -11.69 -8.21 -3.97
CA ALA A 151 -11.54 -7.40 -2.77
C ALA A 151 -10.14 -6.76 -2.66
N TYR A 152 -9.09 -7.54 -2.94
CA TYR A 152 -7.72 -7.04 -2.96
C TYR A 152 -7.55 -5.93 -4.01
N THR A 153 -7.97 -6.18 -5.24
CA THR A 153 -7.84 -5.20 -6.34
C THR A 153 -8.60 -3.92 -6.05
N ALA A 154 -9.83 -4.02 -5.53
CA ALA A 154 -10.63 -2.86 -5.13
C ALA A 154 -9.92 -2.04 -4.05
N SER A 155 -9.39 -2.69 -3.00
CA SER A 155 -8.65 -2.01 -1.93
C SER A 155 -7.38 -1.31 -2.44
N LYS A 156 -6.68 -1.91 -3.41
CA LYS A 156 -5.47 -1.31 -4.00
C LYS A 156 -5.77 -0.17 -4.98
N HIS A 157 -6.91 -0.17 -5.68
CA HIS A 157 -7.39 1.02 -6.41
C HIS A 157 -7.72 2.17 -5.46
N ALA A 158 -8.39 1.89 -4.34
CA ALA A 158 -8.67 2.90 -3.33
C ALA A 158 -7.39 3.49 -2.72
N ALA A 159 -6.38 2.66 -2.45
CA ALA A 159 -5.07 3.12 -1.98
C ALA A 159 -4.37 4.04 -3.00
N LEU A 160 -4.48 3.76 -4.30
CA LEU A 160 -3.92 4.63 -5.34
C LEU A 160 -4.63 5.98 -5.40
N SER A 161 -5.97 5.97 -5.39
CA SER A 161 -6.77 7.20 -5.36
C SER A 161 -6.46 8.05 -4.12
N LEU A 162 -6.19 7.43 -2.97
CA LEU A 162 -5.74 8.15 -1.77
C LEU A 162 -4.38 8.82 -2.00
N ALA A 163 -3.42 8.13 -2.65
CA ALA A 163 -2.12 8.72 -2.96
C ALA A 163 -2.25 9.96 -3.87
N GLU A 164 -3.11 9.88 -4.89
CA GLU A 164 -3.44 10.98 -5.79
C GLU A 164 -4.07 12.16 -5.03
N SER A 165 -4.99 11.88 -4.10
CA SER A 165 -5.62 12.89 -3.25
C SER A 165 -4.63 13.56 -2.30
N ILE A 166 -3.69 12.80 -1.70
CA ILE A 166 -2.64 13.37 -0.86
C ILE A 166 -1.70 14.24 -1.71
N ARG A 167 -1.38 13.82 -2.93
CA ARG A 167 -0.57 14.61 -3.87
C ARG A 167 -1.24 15.92 -4.22
N ASP A 168 -2.52 15.91 -4.61
CA ASP A 168 -3.28 17.13 -4.90
C ASP A 168 -3.32 18.06 -3.69
N TYR A 169 -3.56 17.53 -2.50
CA TYR A 169 -3.49 18.31 -1.26
C TYR A 169 -2.11 18.91 -1.03
N ALA A 170 -1.04 18.14 -1.20
CA ALA A 170 0.33 18.58 -1.02
C ALA A 170 0.68 19.70 -2.01
N ASP A 171 0.41 19.50 -3.28
CA ASP A 171 0.70 20.48 -4.34
C ASP A 171 0.00 21.84 -4.08
N ASN A 172 -1.19 21.84 -3.48
CA ASN A 172 -1.94 23.05 -3.19
C ASN A 172 -1.63 23.69 -1.82
N PHE A 173 -1.28 22.92 -0.80
CA PHE A 173 -1.23 23.41 0.59
C PHE A 173 0.07 23.13 1.34
N ALA A 174 0.93 22.24 0.84
CA ALA A 174 2.17 21.85 1.49
C ALA A 174 3.18 21.26 0.47
N PRO A 175 3.66 22.04 -0.52
CA PRO A 175 4.42 21.56 -1.67
C PRO A 175 5.78 20.93 -1.32
N TYR A 176 6.19 21.01 -0.06
CA TYR A 176 7.36 20.33 0.49
C TYR A 176 7.06 18.89 0.95
N ILE A 177 5.81 18.41 0.83
CA ILE A 177 5.44 17.02 1.09
C ILE A 177 5.39 16.27 -0.25
N GLY A 178 6.38 15.41 -0.47
CA GLY A 178 6.36 14.48 -1.60
C GLY A 178 5.40 13.31 -1.37
N VAL A 179 4.90 12.70 -2.45
CA VAL A 179 4.01 11.53 -2.37
C VAL A 179 4.41 10.50 -3.40
N THR A 180 4.51 9.25 -2.99
CA THR A 180 4.83 8.12 -3.88
C THR A 180 3.91 6.93 -3.64
N ALA A 181 3.26 6.45 -4.69
CA ALA A 181 2.53 5.19 -4.73
C ALA A 181 3.41 4.10 -5.34
N PHE A 182 3.85 3.15 -4.53
CA PHE A 182 4.59 1.98 -4.97
C PHE A 182 3.63 0.90 -5.43
N CYS A 183 3.60 0.59 -6.71
CA CYS A 183 2.64 -0.32 -7.35
C CYS A 183 3.34 -1.57 -7.92
N PRO A 184 3.92 -2.45 -7.11
CA PRO A 184 4.63 -3.62 -7.62
C PRO A 184 3.67 -4.69 -8.13
N MET A 185 4.21 -5.61 -8.94
CA MET A 185 3.63 -6.92 -9.18
C MET A 185 4.10 -7.88 -8.07
N TYR A 186 4.58 -9.07 -8.41
CA TYR A 186 5.07 -10.00 -7.40
C TYR A 186 6.42 -9.53 -6.83
N VAL A 187 6.47 -9.44 -5.50
CA VAL A 187 7.70 -9.24 -4.72
C VAL A 187 7.85 -10.46 -3.83
N ASN A 188 9.05 -11.03 -3.76
CA ASN A 188 9.31 -12.22 -2.95
C ASN A 188 9.15 -11.91 -1.45
N THR A 189 7.95 -12.10 -0.95
CA THR A 189 7.50 -11.80 0.41
C THR A 189 6.58 -12.90 0.92
N GLU A 190 6.15 -12.81 2.17
CA GLU A 190 5.21 -13.75 2.80
C GLU A 190 3.72 -13.36 2.61
N ILE A 191 3.40 -12.49 1.65
CA ILE A 191 2.00 -12.03 1.42
C ILE A 191 1.04 -13.20 1.07
N TYR A 192 1.56 -14.31 0.55
CA TYR A 192 0.78 -15.51 0.28
C TYR A 192 0.25 -16.18 1.57
N ASP A 193 0.88 -15.92 2.71
CA ASP A 193 0.50 -16.42 4.03
C ASP A 193 -0.06 -15.32 4.93
N SER A 194 -0.91 -14.45 4.40
CA SER A 194 -1.51 -13.34 5.16
C SER A 194 -2.38 -13.81 6.32
N GLU A 195 -2.93 -15.04 6.24
CA GLU A 195 -3.78 -15.64 7.29
C GLU A 195 -3.10 -15.68 8.67
N ARG A 196 -1.76 -15.80 8.73
CA ARG A 196 -1.01 -15.78 9.98
C ARG A 196 -1.21 -14.48 10.79
N CYS A 197 -1.51 -13.37 10.10
CA CYS A 197 -1.69 -12.05 10.68
C CYS A 197 -3.17 -11.65 10.80
N ARG A 198 -4.12 -12.56 10.53
CA ARG A 198 -5.56 -12.23 10.58
C ARG A 198 -6.03 -12.09 12.03
N PRO A 199 -6.52 -10.93 12.46
CA PRO A 199 -7.12 -10.74 13.78
C PRO A 199 -8.35 -11.61 14.00
N GLU A 200 -8.59 -12.05 15.25
CA GLU A 200 -9.69 -12.95 15.60
C GLU A 200 -11.08 -12.44 15.14
N ARG A 201 -11.31 -11.12 15.21
CA ARG A 201 -12.60 -10.53 14.80
C ARG A 201 -12.93 -10.72 13.31
N PHE A 202 -11.93 -10.98 12.48
CA PHE A 202 -12.10 -11.27 11.05
C PHE A 202 -12.04 -12.77 10.72
N LYS A 203 -11.77 -13.63 11.71
CA LYS A 203 -11.72 -15.07 11.50
C LYS A 203 -13.12 -15.67 11.42
N LYS A 204 -13.30 -16.55 10.44
CA LYS A 204 -14.50 -17.36 10.27
C LYS A 204 -14.08 -18.78 9.85
N PRO A 205 -13.52 -19.55 10.79
CA PRO A 205 -12.78 -20.80 10.47
C PRO A 205 -13.63 -21.88 9.80
N TYR A 206 -14.95 -21.79 9.88
CA TYR A 206 -15.87 -22.78 9.30
C TYR A 206 -16.55 -22.31 8.02
N ASP A 207 -16.08 -21.23 7.38
CA ASP A 207 -16.64 -20.81 6.10
C ASP A 207 -16.26 -21.85 5.02
N PRO A 208 -17.25 -22.41 4.31
CA PRO A 208 -17.03 -23.42 3.27
C PRO A 208 -16.08 -22.96 2.14
N PHE A 209 -16.00 -21.64 1.92
CA PHE A 209 -15.13 -21.06 0.91
C PHE A 209 -13.67 -21.50 1.06
N TYR A 210 -13.12 -21.51 2.28
CA TYR A 210 -11.72 -21.86 2.54
C TYR A 210 -11.42 -23.37 2.35
N ALA A 211 -12.46 -24.19 2.24
CA ALA A 211 -12.33 -25.63 1.94
C ALA A 211 -12.42 -25.93 0.44
N THR A 212 -12.73 -24.94 -0.41
CA THR A 212 -12.86 -25.16 -1.86
C THR A 212 -11.54 -25.45 -2.53
N ALA A 213 -11.56 -26.29 -3.58
CA ALA A 213 -10.38 -26.54 -4.41
C ALA A 213 -9.87 -25.24 -5.03
N ASP A 214 -10.76 -24.40 -5.56
CA ASP A 214 -10.43 -23.12 -6.19
C ASP A 214 -9.61 -22.20 -5.25
N TYR A 215 -9.98 -22.13 -3.97
CA TYR A 215 -9.23 -21.34 -2.98
C TYR A 215 -7.84 -21.93 -2.73
N ASN A 216 -7.75 -23.23 -2.51
CA ASN A 216 -6.50 -23.91 -2.19
C ASN A 216 -5.53 -23.91 -3.37
N ASP A 217 -6.02 -24.18 -4.59
CA ASP A 217 -5.22 -24.15 -5.81
C ASP A 217 -4.71 -22.73 -6.10
N TYR A 218 -5.55 -21.71 -5.90
CA TYR A 218 -5.12 -20.33 -6.02
C TYR A 218 -4.00 -20.02 -5.02
N LYS A 219 -4.16 -20.38 -3.75
CA LYS A 219 -3.16 -20.11 -2.70
C LYS A 219 -1.81 -20.77 -3.02
N ALA A 220 -1.83 -22.03 -3.43
CA ALA A 220 -0.62 -22.75 -3.80
C ALA A 220 0.09 -22.14 -5.03
N ASN A 221 -0.66 -21.83 -6.08
CA ASN A 221 -0.14 -21.17 -7.29
C ASN A 221 0.40 -19.76 -7.01
N PHE A 222 -0.24 -19.03 -6.10
CA PHE A 222 0.18 -17.68 -5.72
C PHE A 222 1.49 -17.71 -4.94
N GLU A 223 1.63 -18.65 -4.00
CA GLU A 223 2.87 -18.90 -3.26
C GLU A 223 4.02 -19.25 -4.20
N GLU A 224 3.81 -20.21 -5.11
CA GLU A 224 4.81 -20.62 -6.08
C GLU A 224 5.28 -19.45 -6.95
N ARG A 225 4.35 -18.66 -7.50
CA ARG A 225 4.67 -17.50 -8.33
C ARG A 225 5.48 -16.45 -7.56
N ILE A 226 5.11 -16.16 -6.33
CA ILE A 226 5.86 -15.21 -5.48
C ILE A 226 7.27 -15.69 -5.25
N LYS A 227 7.46 -16.97 -4.93
CA LYS A 227 8.79 -17.55 -4.65
C LYS A 227 9.67 -17.66 -5.90
N THR A 228 9.08 -17.98 -7.05
CA THR A 228 9.84 -18.26 -8.29
C THR A 228 10.06 -17.03 -9.17
N THR A 229 9.10 -16.10 -9.21
CA THR A 229 9.13 -14.93 -10.12
C THR A 229 9.13 -13.60 -9.39
N GLY A 230 9.03 -13.60 -8.06
CA GLY A 230 8.95 -12.38 -7.26
C GLY A 230 10.23 -11.55 -7.33
N PHE A 231 10.06 -10.25 -7.54
CA PHE A 231 11.14 -9.25 -7.45
C PHE A 231 11.82 -9.33 -6.08
N ASN A 232 13.14 -9.26 -6.06
CA ASN A 232 13.89 -9.35 -4.81
C ASN A 232 13.66 -8.10 -3.94
N PRO A 233 13.15 -8.25 -2.70
CA PRO A 233 12.81 -7.12 -1.82
C PRO A 233 13.96 -6.15 -1.56
N ARG A 234 15.22 -6.61 -1.58
CA ARG A 234 16.41 -5.76 -1.36
C ARG A 234 16.50 -4.55 -2.27
N PHE A 235 15.86 -4.60 -3.45
CA PHE A 235 15.86 -3.48 -4.40
C PHE A 235 14.71 -2.48 -4.18
N VAL A 236 13.82 -2.75 -3.22
CA VAL A 236 12.70 -1.83 -2.90
C VAL A 236 13.23 -0.53 -2.31
N GLY A 237 14.11 -0.60 -1.31
CA GLY A 237 14.70 0.58 -0.67
C GLY A 237 15.37 1.52 -1.68
N PRO A 238 16.41 1.08 -2.42
CA PRO A 238 17.07 1.91 -3.44
C PRO A 238 16.08 2.51 -4.46
N ARG A 239 15.09 1.73 -4.89
CA ARG A 239 14.09 2.20 -5.87
C ARG A 239 13.20 3.30 -5.32
N LEU A 240 12.73 3.15 -4.08
CA LEU A 240 11.84 4.13 -3.47
C LEU A 240 12.58 5.39 -3.02
N PHE A 241 13.82 5.28 -2.55
CA PHE A 241 14.65 6.45 -2.25
C PHE A 241 14.87 7.30 -3.51
N ARG A 242 15.18 6.67 -4.65
CA ARG A 242 15.27 7.40 -5.92
C ARG A 242 13.95 8.05 -6.32
N ALA A 243 12.84 7.36 -6.13
CA ALA A 243 11.52 7.92 -6.42
C ALA A 243 11.17 9.11 -5.51
N MET A 244 11.61 9.09 -4.24
CA MET A 244 11.46 10.23 -3.33
C MET A 244 12.28 11.44 -3.79
N GLU A 245 13.54 11.23 -4.19
CA GLU A 245 14.41 12.28 -4.74
C GLU A 245 13.80 12.95 -5.97
N ASP A 246 13.21 12.15 -6.87
CA ASP A 246 12.58 12.62 -8.10
C ASP A 246 11.13 13.10 -7.89
N ASN A 247 10.60 13.02 -6.66
CA ASN A 247 9.19 13.24 -6.30
C ASN A 247 8.20 12.51 -7.24
N GLN A 248 8.55 11.27 -7.61
CA GLN A 248 7.78 10.44 -8.55
C GLN A 248 6.53 9.87 -7.87
N LEU A 249 5.34 10.19 -8.37
CA LEU A 249 4.07 9.70 -7.79
C LEU A 249 3.86 8.20 -8.05
N TYR A 250 4.00 7.72 -9.28
CA TYR A 250 3.74 6.32 -9.61
C TYR A 250 5.04 5.55 -9.81
N VAL A 251 5.29 4.55 -8.95
CA VAL A 251 6.48 3.69 -9.06
C VAL A 251 6.04 2.26 -9.34
N HIS A 252 6.30 1.78 -10.55
CA HIS A 252 6.01 0.44 -11.00
C HIS A 252 7.27 -0.24 -11.57
N PRO A 253 7.95 -1.13 -10.81
CA PRO A 253 9.26 -1.65 -11.19
C PRO A 253 9.23 -2.79 -12.22
N HIS A 254 8.05 -3.32 -12.57
CA HIS A 254 7.89 -4.51 -13.42
C HIS A 254 7.59 -4.11 -14.88
N LEU A 255 8.63 -3.84 -15.66
CA LEU A 255 8.52 -3.32 -17.03
C LEU A 255 7.66 -4.20 -17.97
N HIS A 256 7.72 -5.52 -17.80
CA HIS A 256 6.95 -6.48 -18.61
C HIS A 256 5.42 -6.35 -18.45
N THR A 257 4.95 -5.66 -17.43
CA THR A 257 3.51 -5.43 -17.19
C THR A 257 3.03 -4.04 -17.62
N HIS A 258 3.91 -3.17 -18.10
CA HIS A 258 3.54 -1.82 -18.53
C HIS A 258 2.49 -1.82 -19.65
N GLN A 259 2.53 -2.83 -20.54
CA GLN A 259 1.54 -2.93 -21.62
C GLN A 259 0.12 -3.13 -21.06
N MET A 260 -0.06 -3.93 -20.01
CA MET A 260 -1.37 -4.14 -19.37
C MET A 260 -1.97 -2.83 -18.85
N ILE A 261 -1.12 -1.94 -18.33
CA ILE A 261 -1.54 -0.62 -17.85
C ILE A 261 -1.97 0.26 -19.03
N ARG A 262 -1.18 0.29 -20.11
CA ARG A 262 -1.52 1.04 -21.33
C ARG A 262 -2.82 0.54 -21.95
N ASP A 263 -3.03 -0.78 -21.99
CA ASP A 263 -4.26 -1.37 -22.54
C ASP A 263 -5.51 -0.97 -21.74
N ARG A 264 -5.38 -0.81 -20.41
CA ARG A 264 -6.47 -0.27 -19.58
C ARG A 264 -6.81 1.17 -19.96
N PHE A 265 -5.81 2.04 -20.07
CA PHE A 265 -6.03 3.44 -20.45
C PHE A 265 -6.56 3.56 -21.87
N ALA A 266 -6.07 2.77 -22.82
CA ALA A 266 -6.58 2.75 -24.19
C ALA A 266 -8.07 2.32 -24.25
N ARG A 267 -8.50 1.41 -23.36
CA ARG A 267 -9.91 1.01 -23.25
C ARG A 267 -10.77 2.16 -22.72
N ILE A 268 -10.32 2.84 -21.66
CA ILE A 268 -11.03 4.01 -21.11
C ILE A 268 -11.17 5.09 -22.19
N GLU A 269 -10.09 5.39 -22.89
CA GLU A 269 -10.07 6.38 -23.98
C GLU A 269 -11.03 6.00 -25.12
N ALA A 270 -11.09 4.71 -25.46
CA ALA A 270 -12.01 4.23 -26.50
C ALA A 270 -13.50 4.39 -26.09
N ASP A 271 -13.81 4.25 -24.82
CA ASP A 271 -15.18 4.45 -24.33
C ASP A 271 -15.52 5.96 -24.24
N LEU A 272 -14.57 6.81 -23.81
CA LEU A 272 -14.75 8.27 -23.83
C LEU A 272 -15.04 8.79 -25.25
N ARG A 273 -14.38 8.29 -26.29
CA ARG A 273 -14.68 8.67 -27.69
C ARG A 273 -16.10 8.30 -28.12
N LYS A 274 -16.62 7.17 -27.65
CA LYS A 274 -18.01 6.81 -27.92
C LYS A 274 -18.98 7.78 -27.25
N ASP A 275 -18.67 8.21 -26.03
CA ASP A 275 -19.49 9.19 -25.33
C ASP A 275 -19.45 10.56 -26.04
N GLU A 276 -18.29 10.99 -26.57
CA GLU A 276 -18.17 12.20 -27.39
C GLU A 276 -18.99 12.13 -28.70
N GLU A 277 -18.96 10.97 -29.40
CA GLU A 277 -19.76 10.74 -30.58
C GLU A 277 -21.27 10.76 -30.24
N LEU A 278 -21.67 10.12 -29.15
CA LEU A 278 -23.05 10.08 -28.68
C LEU A 278 -23.54 11.45 -28.23
N ASP A 279 -22.72 12.21 -27.52
CA ASP A 279 -23.01 13.59 -27.10
C ASP A 279 -23.26 14.50 -28.33
N ALA A 280 -22.46 14.35 -29.39
CA ALA A 280 -22.66 15.10 -30.63
C ALA A 280 -24.02 14.79 -31.28
N GLU A 281 -24.48 13.54 -31.20
CA GLU A 281 -25.82 13.16 -31.65
C GLU A 281 -26.92 13.76 -30.76
N PHE A 282 -26.76 13.72 -29.43
CA PHE A 282 -27.74 14.27 -28.48
C PHE A 282 -27.84 15.78 -28.53
N ARG A 283 -26.72 16.51 -28.75
CA ARG A 283 -26.72 17.97 -28.93
C ARG A 283 -27.51 18.44 -30.16
N ALA A 284 -27.75 17.53 -31.12
CA ALA A 284 -28.62 17.80 -32.25
C ALA A 284 -30.13 17.70 -31.91
N LEU A 285 -30.46 17.18 -30.72
CA LEU A 285 -31.85 17.08 -30.27
C LEU A 285 -32.25 18.33 -29.49
N GLU A 286 -33.50 18.78 -29.68
CA GLU A 286 -34.05 19.93 -28.98
C GLU A 286 -34.14 19.66 -27.45
N GLY A 287 -33.57 20.56 -26.64
CA GLY A 287 -33.66 20.53 -25.19
C GLY A 287 -32.60 19.63 -24.49
N TYR A 288 -31.53 19.23 -25.19
CA TYR A 288 -30.35 18.64 -24.55
C TYR A 288 -29.37 19.75 -24.10
N ASP A 289 -29.24 19.92 -22.78
CA ASP A 289 -28.30 20.84 -22.14
C ASP A 289 -27.33 20.02 -21.27
N ASP A 290 -26.03 20.35 -21.31
CA ASP A 290 -24.97 19.76 -20.44
C ASP A 290 -25.12 20.20 -18.99
#